data_bd562fc84e89fe88f5bd83482c3927bc
#
_entry.id   bd562fc84e89fe88f5bd83482c3927bc
#
_cell.length_a   1.000
_cell.length_b   1.000
_cell.length_c   1.000
_cell.angle_alpha   90.00
_cell.angle_beta   90.00
_cell.angle_gamma   90.00
#
_symmetry.space_group_name_H-M   'P 1'
#
loop_
_entity.id
_entity.type
_entity.pdbx_description
1 polymer ?
#
loop_
_entity_poly.entity_id
_entity_poly.type
_entity_poly.pdbx_seq_one_letter_code
_entity_poly.pdbx_strand_id
1 'polypeptide(L)'
;AIEDYNKNPLNRSGIVFAGANLNFENDNDDGFLTALEISRLDLRGTELFVVSGCDSAMGDLRIGEGIYGLKRSIAVAGAQSSLLSLWNIRDDSTAIFMTSFYKRLKKGESKSEALYSTQRDFREGKIKSSNPELYDWSKPFYWAPFQLSGDWKSIEL
;
A
#
# COMPACT_ATOMS: atom_id res chain seq x y z
N ALA A 1 -18.30 22.93 -10.89
CA ALA A 1 -17.58 22.49 -9.65
C ALA A 1 -17.30 20.99 -9.64
N ILE A 2 -18.28 20.10 -9.89
CA ILE A 2 -18.11 18.63 -9.91
C ILE A 2 -17.25 18.18 -11.12
N GLU A 3 -17.41 18.82 -12.28
CA GLU A 3 -16.56 18.54 -13.46
C GLU A 3 -15.09 18.89 -13.24
N ASP A 4 -14.78 19.93 -12.46
CA ASP A 4 -13.40 20.31 -12.16
C ASP A 4 -12.77 19.42 -11.07
N TYR A 5 -13.58 18.91 -10.14
CA TYR A 5 -13.13 17.95 -9.14
C TYR A 5 -12.59 16.67 -9.81
N ASN A 6 -13.29 16.14 -10.81
CA ASN A 6 -12.89 14.94 -11.55
C ASN A 6 -11.71 15.15 -12.52
N LYS A 7 -11.33 16.40 -12.83
CA LYS A 7 -10.18 16.69 -13.70
C LYS A 7 -8.83 16.56 -12.98
N ASN A 8 -8.81 16.66 -11.63
CA ASN A 8 -7.57 16.51 -10.88
C ASN A 8 -7.23 15.00 -10.70
N PRO A 9 -6.10 14.52 -11.26
CA PRO A 9 -5.71 13.11 -11.12
C PRO A 9 -5.60 12.62 -9.68
N LEU A 10 -5.31 13.52 -8.72
CA LEU A 10 -5.20 13.19 -7.30
C LEU A 10 -6.56 12.88 -6.64
N ASN A 11 -7.68 13.28 -7.26
CA ASN A 11 -9.01 12.93 -6.78
C ASN A 11 -9.48 11.56 -7.28
N ARG A 12 -8.73 10.94 -8.21
CA ARG A 12 -9.06 9.65 -8.81
C ARG A 12 -8.31 8.47 -8.19
N SER A 13 -7.49 8.74 -7.19
CA SER A 13 -6.77 7.71 -6.43
C SER A 13 -6.88 8.00 -4.94
N GLY A 14 -6.93 6.98 -4.13
CA GLY A 14 -7.09 7.13 -2.68
C GLY A 14 -7.20 5.78 -1.99
N ILE A 15 -7.58 5.83 -0.72
CA ILE A 15 -7.81 4.67 0.15
C ILE A 15 -9.30 4.60 0.45
N VAL A 16 -9.88 3.41 0.31
CA VAL A 16 -11.29 3.15 0.63
C VAL A 16 -11.36 2.47 2.00
N PHE A 17 -12.13 3.05 2.91
CA PHE A 17 -12.36 2.50 4.23
C PHE A 17 -13.65 1.68 4.30
N ALA A 18 -13.73 0.82 5.31
CA ALA A 18 -14.93 0.04 5.57
C ALA A 18 -16.13 0.97 5.79
N GLY A 19 -17.24 0.67 5.12
CA GLY A 19 -18.46 1.49 5.20
C GLY A 19 -18.62 2.55 4.12
N ALA A 20 -17.62 2.79 3.26
CA ALA A 20 -17.72 3.75 2.15
C ALA A 20 -18.95 3.54 1.27
N ASN A 21 -19.39 2.30 1.08
CA ASN A 21 -20.58 1.96 0.28
C ASN A 21 -21.91 2.33 0.97
N LEU A 22 -21.89 2.72 2.25
CA LEU A 22 -23.11 3.01 3.02
C LEU A 22 -23.39 4.51 3.15
N ASN A 23 -22.41 5.36 2.81
CA ASN A 23 -22.43 6.80 3.12
C ASN A 23 -22.66 7.72 1.92
N PHE A 24 -23.27 7.21 0.83
CA PHE A 24 -23.55 8.03 -0.37
C PHE A 24 -24.48 9.24 -0.14
N GLU A 25 -25.09 9.36 1.04
CA GLU A 25 -26.06 10.42 1.36
C GLU A 25 -25.51 11.50 2.32
N ASN A 26 -24.30 11.35 2.89
CA ASN A 26 -23.71 12.31 3.82
C ASN A 26 -22.42 12.91 3.24
N ASP A 27 -22.47 14.18 2.86
CA ASP A 27 -21.35 14.96 2.26
C ASP A 27 -20.09 15.11 3.13
N ASN A 28 -20.10 14.66 4.40
CA ASN A 28 -19.01 14.94 5.33
C ASN A 28 -18.11 13.74 5.68
N ASP A 29 -18.49 12.51 5.31
CA ASP A 29 -17.69 11.31 5.56
C ASP A 29 -18.10 10.22 4.58
N ASP A 30 -17.49 10.27 3.40
CA ASP A 30 -17.79 9.35 2.30
C ASP A 30 -17.03 8.02 2.39
N GLY A 31 -16.13 7.88 3.39
CA GLY A 31 -15.30 6.70 3.57
C GLY A 31 -14.18 6.56 2.55
N PHE A 32 -13.90 7.61 1.77
CA PHE A 32 -12.77 7.70 0.85
C PHE A 32 -11.73 8.68 1.37
N LEU A 33 -10.46 8.32 1.24
CA LEU A 33 -9.33 9.21 1.50
C LEU A 33 -8.56 9.38 0.20
N THR A 34 -8.85 10.44 -0.52
CA THR A 34 -8.24 10.71 -1.83
C THR A 34 -6.74 11.05 -1.69
N ALA A 35 -5.98 10.88 -2.75
CA ALA A 35 -4.57 11.28 -2.76
C ALA A 35 -4.42 12.79 -2.50
N LEU A 36 -5.38 13.63 -2.94
CA LEU A 36 -5.39 15.05 -2.63
C LEU A 36 -5.54 15.31 -1.12
N GLU A 37 -6.44 14.61 -0.44
CA GLU A 37 -6.63 14.71 1.00
C GLU A 37 -5.42 14.20 1.76
N ILE A 38 -4.85 13.06 1.35
CA ILE A 38 -3.59 12.54 1.91
C ILE A 38 -2.49 13.59 1.82
N SER A 39 -2.38 14.33 0.71
CA SER A 39 -1.35 15.36 0.55
C SER A 39 -1.46 16.53 1.54
N ARG A 40 -2.62 16.68 2.19
CA ARG A 40 -2.91 17.71 3.21
C ARG A 40 -2.74 17.23 4.64
N LEU A 41 -2.54 15.92 4.84
CA LEU A 41 -2.24 15.37 6.15
C LEU A 41 -0.86 15.85 6.63
N ASP A 42 -0.67 15.90 7.93
CA ASP A 42 0.65 16.08 8.55
C ASP A 42 1.22 14.71 8.92
N LEU A 43 2.03 14.14 8.01
CA LEU A 43 2.73 12.87 8.22
C LEU A 43 4.21 13.08 8.58
N ARG A 44 4.61 14.30 8.98
CA ARG A 44 5.96 14.56 9.47
C ARG A 44 6.26 13.71 10.70
N GLY A 45 7.41 13.03 10.69
CA GLY A 45 7.76 12.06 11.73
C GLY A 45 7.24 10.63 11.48
N THR A 46 6.42 10.41 10.43
CA THR A 46 6.05 9.07 9.99
C THR A 46 7.20 8.46 9.18
N GLU A 47 7.84 7.42 9.72
CA GLU A 47 8.97 6.78 9.04
C GLU A 47 8.54 5.82 7.94
N LEU A 48 7.39 5.17 8.09
CA LEU A 48 6.85 4.25 7.11
C LEU A 48 5.33 4.30 7.06
N PHE A 49 4.79 4.63 5.90
CA PHE A 49 3.35 4.58 5.59
C PHE A 49 3.07 3.33 4.75
N VAL A 50 2.19 2.45 5.22
CA VAL A 50 1.91 1.16 4.56
C VAL A 50 0.47 1.09 4.08
N VAL A 51 0.28 0.74 2.81
CA VAL A 51 -1.02 0.41 2.21
C VAL A 51 -0.90 -0.96 1.54
N SER A 52 -1.46 -1.97 2.17
CA SER A 52 -1.39 -3.36 1.71
C SER A 52 -2.69 -3.87 1.07
N GLY A 53 -3.74 -3.07 1.05
CA GLY A 53 -5.03 -3.39 0.42
C GLY A 53 -5.14 -2.73 -0.95
N CYS A 54 -5.63 -3.46 -1.95
CA CYS A 54 -5.62 -3.03 -3.35
C CYS A 54 -6.94 -2.60 -3.95
N ASP A 55 -8.05 -2.67 -3.21
CA ASP A 55 -9.30 -2.06 -3.65
C ASP A 55 -9.31 -0.54 -3.48
N SER A 56 -8.22 0.01 -2.96
CA SER A 56 -8.03 1.44 -2.74
C SER A 56 -7.84 2.26 -4.02
N ALA A 57 -7.75 1.62 -5.17
CA ALA A 57 -7.58 2.31 -6.45
C ALA A 57 -8.83 2.16 -7.33
N MET A 58 -10.01 2.38 -6.75
CA MET A 58 -11.27 2.47 -7.51
C MET A 58 -11.33 3.81 -8.24
N GLY A 59 -10.84 3.83 -9.41
CA GLY A 59 -11.05 4.82 -10.44
C GLY A 59 -10.59 4.22 -11.74
N ASP A 60 -11.13 4.65 -12.85
CA ASP A 60 -10.84 4.22 -14.22
C ASP A 60 -9.32 4.30 -14.48
N LEU A 61 -8.59 3.30 -13.99
CA LEU A 61 -7.14 3.31 -13.88
C LEU A 61 -6.52 2.78 -15.15
N ARG A 62 -5.97 3.66 -15.91
CA ARG A 62 -4.70 3.35 -16.57
C ARG A 62 -3.73 3.00 -15.44
N ILE A 63 -3.49 1.68 -15.30
CA ILE A 63 -2.58 1.10 -14.31
C ILE A 63 -1.29 1.92 -14.27
N GLY A 64 -1.04 2.60 -13.16
CA GLY A 64 0.16 3.41 -12.95
C GLY A 64 -0.11 4.83 -12.44
N GLU A 65 -0.99 5.62 -13.03
CA GLU A 65 -1.19 7.03 -12.62
C GLU A 65 -1.71 7.16 -11.18
N GLY A 66 -2.64 6.28 -10.75
CA GLY A 66 -3.20 6.32 -9.41
C GLY A 66 -2.19 6.03 -8.31
N ILE A 67 -1.33 5.03 -8.51
CA ILE A 67 -0.29 4.65 -7.54
C ILE A 67 0.80 5.73 -7.44
N TYR A 68 1.18 6.34 -8.57
CA TYR A 68 2.11 7.48 -8.57
C TYR A 68 1.53 8.69 -7.84
N GLY A 69 0.25 8.98 -8.03
CA GLY A 69 -0.46 10.03 -7.30
C GLY A 69 -0.43 9.79 -5.79
N LEU A 70 -0.77 8.58 -5.37
CA LEU A 70 -0.79 8.18 -3.97
C LEU A 70 0.61 8.26 -3.32
N LYS A 71 1.65 7.72 -3.98
CA LYS A 71 3.04 7.83 -3.52
C LYS A 71 3.48 9.28 -3.33
N ARG A 72 3.19 10.12 -4.32
CA ARG A 72 3.54 11.53 -4.29
C ARG A 72 2.83 12.25 -3.14
N SER A 73 1.55 11.98 -2.94
CA SER A 73 0.75 12.59 -1.89
C SER A 73 1.24 12.21 -0.48
N ILE A 74 1.61 10.95 -0.26
CA ILE A 74 2.21 10.48 0.99
C ILE A 74 3.55 11.20 1.26
N ALA A 75 4.40 11.34 0.24
CA ALA A 75 5.67 12.06 0.36
C ALA A 75 5.47 13.56 0.62
N VAL A 76 4.51 14.20 -0.06
CA VAL A 76 4.15 15.63 0.15
C VAL A 76 3.61 15.85 1.56
N ALA A 77 2.83 14.91 2.10
CA ALA A 77 2.35 14.92 3.48
C ALA A 77 3.47 14.83 4.53
N GLY A 78 4.68 14.38 4.14
CA GLY A 78 5.86 14.37 4.99
C GLY A 78 6.31 13.01 5.50
N ALA A 79 5.69 11.90 5.06
CA ALA A 79 6.17 10.56 5.38
C ALA A 79 7.53 10.30 4.73
N GLN A 80 8.45 9.71 5.47
CA GLN A 80 9.82 9.44 4.99
C GLN A 80 9.85 8.32 3.95
N SER A 81 8.98 7.34 4.10
CA SER A 81 8.85 6.23 3.16
C SER A 81 7.43 5.70 3.09
N SER A 82 7.12 5.01 1.99
CA SER A 82 5.85 4.30 1.81
C SER A 82 6.07 2.91 1.23
N LEU A 83 5.27 1.95 1.70
CA LEU A 83 5.17 0.60 1.15
C LEU A 83 3.76 0.41 0.60
N LEU A 84 3.63 0.28 -0.71
CA LEU A 84 2.35 0.15 -1.40
C LEU A 84 2.28 -1.18 -2.16
N SER A 85 1.08 -1.74 -2.26
CA SER A 85 0.79 -2.87 -3.13
C SER A 85 0.30 -2.38 -4.49
N LEU A 86 0.83 -2.93 -5.58
CA LEU A 86 0.52 -2.52 -6.97
C LEU A 86 -0.72 -3.21 -7.54
N TRP A 87 -1.15 -4.32 -6.96
CA TRP A 87 -2.36 -5.06 -7.35
C TRP A 87 -2.94 -5.82 -6.16
N ASN A 88 -4.18 -6.26 -6.33
CA ASN A 88 -4.89 -6.99 -5.28
C ASN A 88 -4.31 -8.39 -5.10
N ILE A 89 -4.02 -8.75 -3.86
CA ILE A 89 -3.48 -10.03 -3.45
C ILE A 89 -4.45 -10.64 -2.44
N ARG A 90 -4.40 -11.97 -2.29
CA ARG A 90 -5.18 -12.66 -1.26
C ARG A 90 -4.78 -12.20 0.15
N ASP A 91 -5.77 -12.07 1.01
CA ASP A 91 -5.59 -11.59 2.38
C ASP A 91 -4.65 -12.48 3.21
N ASP A 92 -4.74 -13.81 3.03
CA ASP A 92 -3.91 -14.78 3.75
C ASP A 92 -2.40 -14.62 3.43
N SER A 93 -2.06 -14.50 2.15
CA SER A 93 -0.67 -14.28 1.73
C SER A 93 -0.16 -12.90 2.11
N THR A 94 -1.01 -11.87 2.00
CA THR A 94 -0.69 -10.51 2.43
C THR A 94 -0.38 -10.44 3.92
N ALA A 95 -1.22 -11.06 4.76
CA ALA A 95 -1.00 -11.10 6.21
C ALA A 95 0.33 -11.77 6.59
N ILE A 96 0.67 -12.88 5.94
CA ILE A 96 1.95 -13.58 6.17
C ILE A 96 3.13 -12.74 5.66
N PHE A 97 3.00 -12.12 4.48
CA PHE A 97 4.02 -11.22 3.93
C PHE A 97 4.31 -10.06 4.90
N MET A 98 3.28 -9.34 5.32
CA MET A 98 3.41 -8.21 6.23
C MET A 98 3.97 -8.64 7.59
N THR A 99 3.53 -9.79 8.11
CA THR A 99 4.09 -10.36 9.35
C THR A 99 5.59 -10.63 9.22
N SER A 100 6.04 -11.21 8.11
CA SER A 100 7.46 -11.46 7.85
C SER A 100 8.25 -10.17 7.74
N PHE A 101 7.73 -9.19 6.99
CA PHE A 101 8.33 -7.87 6.82
C PHE A 101 8.51 -7.15 8.15
N TYR A 102 7.44 -7.03 8.97
CA TYR A 102 7.52 -6.34 10.26
C TYR A 102 8.42 -7.06 11.28
N LYS A 103 8.45 -8.40 11.27
CA LYS A 103 9.39 -9.15 12.10
C LYS A 103 10.86 -8.82 11.80
N ARG A 104 11.19 -8.55 10.52
CA ARG A 104 12.52 -8.16 10.08
C ARG A 104 12.85 -6.73 10.49
N LEU A 105 11.92 -5.80 10.30
CA LEU A 105 12.07 -4.42 10.79
C LEU A 105 12.32 -4.40 12.30
N LYS A 106 11.55 -5.18 13.08
CA LYS A 106 11.75 -5.29 14.53
C LYS A 106 13.11 -5.87 14.94
N LYS A 107 13.78 -6.61 14.06
CA LYS A 107 15.14 -7.10 14.26
C LYS A 107 16.22 -6.08 13.87
N GLY A 108 15.84 -4.90 13.40
CA GLY A 108 16.75 -3.83 13.00
C GLY A 108 17.20 -3.91 11.54
N GLU A 109 16.63 -4.81 10.72
CA GLU A 109 16.90 -4.77 9.28
C GLU A 109 16.39 -3.45 8.69
N SER A 110 17.09 -2.92 7.69
CA SER A 110 16.62 -1.76 6.94
C SER A 110 15.30 -2.09 6.21
N LYS A 111 14.49 -1.06 5.90
CA LYS A 111 13.22 -1.25 5.18
C LYS A 111 13.42 -1.97 3.85
N SER A 112 14.50 -1.64 3.13
CA SER A 112 14.82 -2.30 1.87
C SER A 112 15.25 -3.77 2.05
N GLU A 113 16.08 -4.07 3.04
CA GLU A 113 16.53 -5.45 3.32
C GLU A 113 15.37 -6.32 3.82
N ALA A 114 14.54 -5.78 4.72
CA ALA A 114 13.35 -6.47 5.22
C ALA A 114 12.39 -6.82 4.07
N LEU A 115 12.15 -5.87 3.14
CA LEU A 115 11.32 -6.10 1.96
C LEU A 115 11.95 -7.16 1.04
N TYR A 116 13.20 -6.95 0.63
CA TYR A 116 13.91 -7.86 -0.27
C TYR A 116 13.97 -9.28 0.27
N SER A 117 14.33 -9.44 1.55
CA SER A 117 14.43 -10.75 2.20
C SER A 117 13.07 -11.45 2.31
N THR A 118 11.99 -10.69 2.57
CA THR A 118 10.64 -11.23 2.58
C THR A 118 10.22 -11.70 1.19
N GLN A 119 10.44 -10.88 0.16
CA GLN A 119 10.15 -11.25 -1.24
C GLN A 119 10.97 -12.47 -1.68
N ARG A 120 12.24 -12.54 -1.29
CA ARG A 120 13.11 -13.69 -1.57
C ARG A 120 12.60 -14.96 -0.92
N ASP A 121 12.16 -14.91 0.34
CA ASP A 121 11.67 -16.10 1.05
C ASP A 121 10.37 -16.65 0.44
N PHE A 122 9.50 -15.79 -0.10
CA PHE A 122 8.36 -16.22 -0.91
C PHE A 122 8.84 -16.86 -2.21
N ARG A 123 9.67 -16.17 -2.98
CA ARG A 123 10.17 -16.64 -4.29
C ARG A 123 10.88 -17.98 -4.20
N GLU A 124 11.65 -18.22 -3.13
CA GLU A 124 12.40 -19.45 -2.90
C GLU A 124 11.55 -20.56 -2.24
N GLY A 125 10.25 -20.30 -2.02
CA GLY A 125 9.32 -21.26 -1.43
C GLY A 125 9.61 -21.59 0.04
N LYS A 126 10.34 -20.74 0.77
CA LYS A 126 10.55 -20.86 2.20
C LYS A 126 9.28 -20.51 2.98
N ILE A 127 8.51 -19.56 2.47
CA ILE A 127 7.16 -19.23 2.97
C ILE A 127 6.15 -19.85 2.00
N LYS A 128 5.28 -20.70 2.53
CA LYS A 128 4.32 -21.48 1.76
C LYS A 128 2.91 -21.22 2.23
N SER A 129 1.96 -21.38 1.31
CA SER A 129 0.54 -21.44 1.64
C SER A 129 0.23 -22.60 2.57
N SER A 130 -0.79 -22.44 3.42
CA SER A 130 -1.40 -23.54 4.15
C SER A 130 -2.04 -24.58 3.24
N ASN A 131 -2.35 -24.21 2.00
CA ASN A 131 -2.83 -25.10 0.96
C ASN A 131 -1.98 -24.97 -0.33
N PRO A 132 -0.76 -25.54 -0.34
CA PRO A 132 0.20 -25.36 -1.42
C PRO A 132 -0.21 -26.01 -2.75
N GLU A 133 -1.16 -26.96 -2.73
CA GLU A 133 -1.72 -27.56 -3.95
C GLU A 133 -2.59 -26.59 -4.73
N LEU A 134 -3.27 -25.67 -4.04
CA LEU A 134 -4.11 -24.66 -4.66
C LEU A 134 -3.39 -23.33 -4.88
N TYR A 135 -2.45 -22.98 -4.00
CA TYR A 135 -1.81 -21.66 -3.98
C TYR A 135 -0.29 -21.77 -3.87
N ASP A 136 0.39 -21.56 -4.98
CA ASP A 136 1.85 -21.51 -5.02
C ASP A 136 2.33 -20.07 -4.77
N TRP A 137 2.67 -19.77 -3.52
CA TRP A 137 3.12 -18.44 -3.12
C TRP A 137 4.53 -18.08 -3.60
N SER A 138 5.26 -18.98 -4.26
CA SER A 138 6.54 -18.67 -4.90
C SER A 138 6.36 -17.83 -6.17
N LYS A 139 5.14 -17.78 -6.71
CA LYS A 139 4.84 -17.00 -7.91
C LYS A 139 4.86 -15.50 -7.63
N PRO A 140 5.35 -14.69 -8.59
CA PRO A 140 5.47 -13.23 -8.45
C PRO A 140 4.17 -12.52 -8.05
N PHE A 141 3.01 -13.07 -8.41
CA PHE A 141 1.71 -12.54 -8.04
C PHE A 141 1.58 -12.25 -6.54
N TYR A 142 2.18 -13.08 -5.66
CA TYR A 142 2.04 -13.00 -4.21
C TYR A 142 3.05 -12.10 -3.50
N TRP A 143 4.19 -11.79 -4.11
CA TRP A 143 5.27 -11.04 -3.46
C TRP A 143 5.78 -9.83 -4.24
N ALA A 144 5.64 -9.82 -5.56
CA ALA A 144 6.18 -8.76 -6.40
C ALA A 144 5.42 -7.41 -6.34
N PRO A 145 4.12 -7.34 -5.94
CA PRO A 145 3.42 -6.05 -5.94
C PRO A 145 3.89 -5.09 -4.86
N PHE A 146 4.53 -5.56 -3.80
CA PHE A 146 4.97 -4.67 -2.72
C PHE A 146 6.17 -3.83 -3.14
N GLN A 147 5.98 -2.51 -3.14
CA GLN A 147 6.98 -1.55 -3.57
C GLN A 147 7.25 -0.51 -2.49
N LEU A 148 8.53 -0.44 -2.07
CA LEU A 148 9.04 0.60 -1.18
C LEU A 148 9.42 1.86 -1.98
N SER A 149 9.09 3.02 -1.44
CA SER A 149 9.50 4.32 -1.97
C SER A 149 9.96 5.22 -0.83
N GLY A 150 10.93 6.11 -1.09
CA GLY A 150 11.47 7.03 -0.10
C GLY A 150 12.67 6.46 0.66
N ASP A 151 12.79 6.79 1.94
CA ASP A 151 13.91 6.37 2.77
C ASP A 151 13.92 4.86 3.02
N TRP A 152 15.04 4.23 2.70
CA TRP A 152 15.23 2.78 2.72
C TRP A 152 15.89 2.26 4.02
N LYS A 153 16.36 3.16 4.89
CA LYS A 153 17.12 2.85 6.10
C LYS A 153 16.28 2.11 7.16
N SER A 154 16.95 1.71 8.23
CA SER A 154 16.30 1.13 9.41
C SER A 154 15.37 2.13 10.07
N ILE A 155 14.32 1.63 10.71
CA ILE A 155 13.46 2.44 11.58
C ILE A 155 14.17 2.57 12.91
N GLU A 156 14.29 3.78 13.43
CA GLU A 156 14.76 4.04 14.80
C GLU A 156 13.59 3.76 15.76
N LEU A 157 13.66 2.62 16.48
CA LEU A 157 12.66 2.18 17.44
C LEU A 157 13.07 2.59 18.87
#